data_73722075bb0f0c62756713227a41b87f
#
_entry.id   73722075bb0f0c62756713227a41b87f
#
_cell.length_a   1.000
_cell.length_b   1.000
_cell.length_c   1.000
_cell.angle_alpha   90.00
_cell.angle_beta   90.00
_cell.angle_gamma   90.00
#
_symmetry.space_group_name_H-M   'P 1'
#
loop_
_entity.id
_entity.type
_entity.pdbx_description
1 polymer ?
#
loop_
_entity_poly.entity_id
_entity_poly.type
_entity_poly.pdbx_seq_one_letter_code
_entity_poly.pdbx_strand_id
1 'polypeptide(L)'
;YVTIASIGNATDFGDLTIVTASFNAVASATRLVTGGGDTSSASRSNHMDYITIASTGNASDFGDLAVAREGAGGGMASATRGCFAGGSNTSGNRENGIEYITIASTGNGTDFGDLTNTPTAPAGTSNSNAAQQ
;
A
#
# COMPACT_ATOMS: atom_id res chain seq x y z
N TYR A 1 15.10 -6.08 4.53
CA TYR A 1 14.55 -6.02 5.89
C TYR A 1 15.65 -5.86 6.94
N VAL A 2 15.26 -5.45 8.13
CA VAL A 2 16.11 -5.45 9.33
C VAL A 2 15.38 -6.17 10.46
N THR A 3 16.15 -6.77 11.37
CA THR A 3 15.59 -7.31 12.62
C THR A 3 15.49 -6.18 13.64
N ILE A 4 14.29 -5.71 13.96
CA ILE A 4 14.10 -4.53 14.85
C ILE A 4 14.66 -4.77 16.26
N ALA A 5 14.69 -6.02 16.72
CA ALA A 5 15.18 -6.38 18.07
C ALA A 5 16.71 -6.38 18.20
N SER A 6 17.47 -6.21 17.12
CA SER A 6 18.93 -6.23 17.12
C SER A 6 19.51 -5.20 16.16
N ILE A 7 20.69 -4.65 16.52
CA ILE A 7 21.44 -3.80 15.59
C ILE A 7 22.02 -4.65 14.46
N GLY A 8 22.03 -4.12 13.22
CA GLY A 8 22.58 -4.80 12.06
C GLY A 8 22.24 -4.08 10.76
N ASN A 9 22.91 -4.50 9.70
CA ASN A 9 22.64 -4.00 8.37
C ASN A 9 21.35 -4.62 7.80
N ALA A 10 20.74 -3.93 6.83
CA ALA A 10 19.62 -4.49 6.08
C ALA A 10 20.05 -5.71 5.26
N THR A 11 19.14 -6.66 5.16
CA THR A 11 19.25 -7.85 4.30
C THR A 11 18.21 -7.72 3.19
N ASP A 12 18.54 -8.18 2.00
CA ASP A 12 17.60 -8.24 0.89
C ASP A 12 16.40 -9.12 1.26
N PHE A 13 15.19 -8.62 0.93
CA PHE A 13 13.95 -9.36 1.13
C PHE A 13 13.45 -9.97 -0.18
N GLY A 14 13.61 -9.25 -1.29
CA GLY A 14 13.12 -9.56 -2.62
C GLY A 14 12.62 -8.32 -3.34
N ASP A 15 12.17 -8.49 -4.58
CA ASP A 15 11.79 -7.42 -5.50
C ASP A 15 10.27 -7.31 -5.63
N LEU A 16 9.78 -6.10 -5.93
CA LEU A 16 8.41 -5.87 -6.40
C LEU A 16 8.25 -6.42 -7.83
N THR A 17 7.02 -6.71 -8.24
CA THR A 17 6.75 -7.21 -9.61
C THR A 17 6.98 -6.14 -10.66
N ILE A 18 6.83 -4.86 -10.30
CA ILE A 18 7.14 -3.71 -11.15
C ILE A 18 8.01 -2.69 -10.41
N VAL A 19 8.84 -1.98 -11.16
CA VAL A 19 9.61 -0.85 -10.61
C VAL A 19 8.66 0.32 -10.38
N THR A 20 8.52 0.72 -9.13
CA THR A 20 7.64 1.83 -8.72
C THR A 20 8.24 2.64 -7.58
N ALA A 21 7.90 3.92 -7.54
CA ALA A 21 8.24 4.85 -6.46
C ALA A 21 6.97 5.53 -5.93
N SER A 22 7.06 6.21 -4.80
CA SER A 22 5.93 6.97 -4.23
C SER A 22 4.65 6.15 -4.01
N PHE A 23 4.79 4.85 -3.81
CA PHE A 23 3.68 3.96 -3.47
C PHE A 23 3.33 4.03 -1.98
N ASN A 24 2.17 3.52 -1.63
CA ASN A 24 1.78 3.30 -0.24
C ASN A 24 1.78 1.84 0.14
N ALA A 25 1.83 1.60 1.45
CA ALA A 25 1.80 0.25 1.98
C ALA A 25 0.82 0.13 3.16
N VAL A 26 0.17 -1.01 3.22
CA VAL A 26 -0.68 -1.44 4.33
C VAL A 26 -0.26 -2.85 4.75
N ALA A 27 -0.40 -3.16 6.03
CA ALA A 27 0.06 -4.47 6.51
C ALA A 27 -0.90 -5.07 7.55
N SER A 28 -0.89 -6.38 7.60
CA SER A 28 -1.38 -7.19 8.72
C SER A 28 -0.21 -7.87 9.41
N ALA A 29 -0.46 -8.77 10.34
CA ALA A 29 0.59 -9.57 10.98
C ALA A 29 1.32 -10.54 10.01
N THR A 30 0.72 -10.88 8.87
CA THR A 30 1.26 -11.91 7.96
C THR A 30 1.62 -11.39 6.58
N ARG A 31 1.07 -10.28 6.15
CA ARG A 31 1.18 -9.77 4.77
C ARG A 31 1.35 -8.26 4.75
N LEU A 32 2.26 -7.77 3.91
CA LEU A 32 2.34 -6.37 3.51
C LEU A 32 1.81 -6.28 2.08
N VAL A 33 1.00 -5.26 1.79
CA VAL A 33 0.50 -4.93 0.45
C VAL A 33 0.92 -3.52 0.12
N THR A 34 1.58 -3.33 -1.04
CA THR A 34 1.88 -2.01 -1.61
C THR A 34 0.84 -1.67 -2.66
N GLY A 35 0.58 -0.39 -2.90
CA GLY A 35 -0.39 0.00 -3.92
C GLY A 35 -0.11 1.38 -4.52
N GLY A 36 -0.35 1.48 -5.82
CA GLY A 36 -0.14 2.69 -6.60
C GLY A 36 1.33 3.01 -6.85
N GLY A 37 1.65 4.29 -6.99
CA GLY A 37 2.99 4.82 -7.19
C GLY A 37 3.29 5.24 -8.62
N ASP A 38 4.47 5.78 -8.83
CA ASP A 38 5.02 6.14 -10.14
C ASP A 38 5.86 5.00 -10.70
N THR A 39 5.63 4.65 -11.95
CA THR A 39 6.50 3.72 -12.69
C THR A 39 7.70 4.47 -13.29
N SER A 40 8.69 3.72 -13.77
CA SER A 40 9.87 4.28 -14.45
C SER A 40 9.55 5.14 -15.67
N SER A 41 8.33 5.05 -16.19
CA SER A 41 7.82 5.88 -17.30
C SER A 41 7.17 7.18 -16.84
N ALA A 42 7.30 7.56 -15.56
CA ALA A 42 6.60 8.69 -14.94
C ALA A 42 5.07 8.63 -15.13
N SER A 43 4.54 7.43 -15.17
CA SER A 43 3.11 7.15 -15.26
C SER A 43 2.64 6.56 -13.93
N ARG A 44 1.53 7.06 -13.44
CA ARG A 44 0.96 6.55 -12.20
C ARG A 44 0.39 5.17 -12.40
N SER A 45 0.61 4.32 -11.41
CA SER A 45 0.16 2.93 -11.40
C SER A 45 -1.05 2.75 -10.51
N ASN A 46 -1.89 1.78 -10.84
CA ASN A 46 -2.91 1.24 -9.95
C ASN A 46 -2.51 -0.12 -9.37
N HIS A 47 -1.36 -0.65 -9.79
CA HIS A 47 -0.90 -1.98 -9.42
C HIS A 47 -0.67 -2.13 -7.93
N MET A 48 -1.05 -3.28 -7.39
CA MET A 48 -0.79 -3.66 -6.01
C MET A 48 0.04 -4.94 -5.96
N ASP A 49 1.08 -4.93 -5.16
CA ASP A 49 1.91 -6.10 -4.87
C ASP A 49 1.75 -6.52 -3.41
N TYR A 50 1.98 -7.79 -3.11
CA TYR A 50 2.09 -8.25 -1.74
C TYR A 50 3.29 -9.14 -1.49
N ILE A 51 3.75 -9.12 -0.25
CA ILE A 51 4.74 -10.06 0.29
C ILE A 51 4.18 -10.77 1.53
N THR A 52 4.65 -12.00 1.75
CA THR A 52 4.45 -12.73 3.02
C THR A 52 5.57 -12.35 3.98
N ILE A 53 5.25 -11.71 5.11
CA ILE A 53 6.24 -11.13 6.02
C ILE A 53 7.17 -12.19 6.64
N ALA A 54 6.68 -13.41 6.85
CA ALA A 54 7.43 -14.49 7.51
C ALA A 54 8.50 -15.15 6.64
N SER A 55 8.54 -14.88 5.33
CA SER A 55 9.49 -15.51 4.41
C SER A 55 10.01 -14.51 3.39
N THR A 56 11.32 -14.49 3.19
CA THR A 56 11.94 -13.72 2.11
C THR A 56 11.54 -14.27 0.74
N GLY A 57 11.44 -13.40 -0.24
CA GLY A 57 11.07 -13.72 -1.62
C GLY A 57 10.47 -12.52 -2.33
N ASN A 58 10.37 -12.61 -3.64
CA ASN A 58 9.78 -11.56 -4.46
C ASN A 58 8.29 -11.40 -4.16
N ALA A 59 7.80 -10.20 -4.38
CA ALA A 59 6.38 -9.89 -4.29
C ALA A 59 5.59 -10.66 -5.37
N SER A 60 4.32 -10.79 -5.11
CA SER A 60 3.34 -11.33 -6.05
C SER A 60 2.26 -10.29 -6.28
N ASP A 61 1.66 -10.34 -7.48
CA ASP A 61 0.52 -9.51 -7.81
C ASP A 61 -0.63 -9.73 -6.81
N PHE A 62 -1.15 -8.62 -6.30
CA PHE A 62 -2.32 -8.62 -5.40
C PHE A 62 -3.62 -8.29 -6.14
N GLY A 63 -3.54 -7.45 -7.17
CA GLY A 63 -4.65 -6.86 -7.92
C GLY A 63 -4.42 -5.37 -8.16
N ASP A 64 -5.47 -4.62 -8.42
CA ASP A 64 -5.40 -3.21 -8.81
C ASP A 64 -6.26 -2.31 -7.92
N LEU A 65 -5.80 -1.08 -7.68
CA LEU A 65 -6.65 0.02 -7.24
C LEU A 65 -7.59 0.43 -8.39
N ALA A 66 -8.76 0.95 -8.08
CA ALA A 66 -9.69 1.44 -9.09
C ALA A 66 -9.13 2.65 -9.85
N VAL A 67 -8.31 3.47 -9.18
CA VAL A 67 -7.68 4.66 -9.78
C VAL A 67 -6.17 4.57 -9.68
N ALA A 68 -5.48 4.70 -10.81
CA ALA A 68 -4.03 4.82 -10.86
C ALA A 68 -3.60 6.13 -10.19
N ARG A 69 -2.77 6.04 -9.15
CA ARG A 69 -2.39 7.19 -8.32
C ARG A 69 -1.00 7.03 -7.70
N GLU A 70 -0.33 8.16 -7.48
CA GLU A 70 0.87 8.28 -6.68
C GLU A 70 0.60 9.03 -5.38
N GLY A 71 1.52 8.93 -4.42
CA GLY A 71 1.48 9.74 -3.20
C GLY A 71 0.17 9.60 -2.43
N ALA A 72 -0.55 8.48 -2.60
CA ALA A 72 -1.68 8.16 -1.78
C ALA A 72 -1.17 8.03 -0.33
N GLY A 73 -1.01 9.16 0.34
CA GLY A 73 -0.18 9.32 1.52
C GLY A 73 -0.69 8.67 2.78
N GLY A 74 -1.73 7.86 2.72
CA GLY A 74 -2.30 7.28 3.92
C GLY A 74 -2.65 5.81 3.77
N GLY A 75 -1.68 4.93 3.89
CA GLY A 75 -1.98 3.55 4.18
C GLY A 75 -2.50 3.43 5.62
N MET A 76 -3.75 3.03 5.79
CA MET A 76 -4.36 2.71 7.09
C MET A 76 -4.73 1.24 7.09
N ALA A 77 -4.44 0.53 8.16
CA ALA A 77 -4.75 -0.88 8.22
C ALA A 77 -5.32 -1.31 9.58
N SER A 78 -6.16 -2.33 9.53
CA SER A 78 -6.51 -3.19 10.66
C SER A 78 -5.89 -4.56 10.45
N ALA A 79 -6.18 -5.52 11.33
CA ALA A 79 -5.72 -6.90 11.16
C ALA A 79 -6.20 -7.56 9.84
N THR A 80 -7.31 -7.09 9.26
CA THR A 80 -7.97 -7.72 8.11
C THR A 80 -8.11 -6.81 6.89
N ARG A 81 -8.18 -5.50 7.08
CA ARG A 81 -8.48 -4.53 6.03
C ARG A 81 -7.40 -3.49 5.90
N GLY A 82 -6.96 -3.21 4.67
CA GLY A 82 -6.10 -2.08 4.33
C GLY A 82 -6.89 -1.03 3.55
N CYS A 83 -6.64 0.25 3.80
CA CYS A 83 -7.26 1.36 3.08
C CYS A 83 -6.18 2.24 2.44
N PHE A 84 -6.42 2.67 1.22
CA PHE A 84 -5.61 3.63 0.47
C PHE A 84 -6.46 4.87 0.20
N ALA A 85 -5.96 6.06 0.53
CA ALA A 85 -6.74 7.28 0.46
C ALA A 85 -5.99 8.42 -0.24
N GLY A 86 -6.69 9.19 -1.06
CA GLY A 86 -6.17 10.40 -1.70
C GLY A 86 -5.09 10.13 -2.73
N GLY A 87 -4.14 11.06 -2.87
CA GLY A 87 -3.06 11.02 -3.86
C GLY A 87 -3.34 11.84 -5.12
N SER A 88 -2.53 11.65 -6.17
CA SER A 88 -2.69 12.30 -7.47
C SER A 88 -2.87 11.27 -8.56
N ASN A 89 -3.86 11.47 -9.44
CA ASN A 89 -4.12 10.59 -10.58
C ASN A 89 -3.20 10.89 -11.78
N THR A 90 -3.36 10.12 -12.85
CA THR A 90 -2.56 10.24 -14.09
C THR A 90 -2.69 11.61 -14.78
N SER A 91 -3.77 12.35 -14.54
CA SER A 91 -3.94 13.72 -15.05
C SER A 91 -3.34 14.79 -14.14
N GLY A 92 -2.72 14.39 -13.02
CA GLY A 92 -2.17 15.30 -12.01
C GLY A 92 -3.23 15.89 -11.07
N ASN A 93 -4.47 15.48 -11.18
CA ASN A 93 -5.54 15.89 -10.30
C ASN A 93 -5.42 15.13 -8.97
N ARG A 94 -5.77 15.82 -7.90
CA ARG A 94 -5.82 15.22 -6.57
C ARG A 94 -7.11 14.45 -6.38
N GLU A 95 -6.98 13.26 -5.81
CA GLU A 95 -8.08 12.37 -5.50
C GLU A 95 -8.53 12.55 -4.05
N ASN A 96 -9.83 12.38 -3.81
CA ASN A 96 -10.40 12.26 -2.49
C ASN A 96 -10.88 10.84 -2.17
N GLY A 97 -10.89 9.95 -3.15
CA GLY A 97 -11.38 8.59 -2.98
C GLY A 97 -10.57 7.80 -1.97
N ILE A 98 -11.27 7.01 -1.18
CA ILE A 98 -10.73 6.00 -0.26
C ILE A 98 -11.11 4.64 -0.83
N GLU A 99 -10.13 3.78 -1.03
CA GLU A 99 -10.35 2.39 -1.41
C GLU A 99 -9.89 1.45 -0.30
N TYR A 100 -10.52 0.30 -0.17
CA TYR A 100 -10.09 -0.73 0.76
C TYR A 100 -9.87 -2.07 0.08
N ILE A 101 -9.03 -2.88 0.72
CA ILE A 101 -8.76 -4.28 0.36
C ILE A 101 -8.93 -5.16 1.59
N THR A 102 -9.20 -6.45 1.37
CA THR A 102 -9.06 -7.49 2.40
C THR A 102 -7.64 -8.05 2.30
N ILE A 103 -6.76 -7.76 3.26
CA ILE A 103 -5.31 -8.07 3.17
C ILE A 103 -5.03 -9.57 2.97
N ALA A 104 -5.87 -10.45 3.52
CA ALA A 104 -5.67 -11.89 3.47
C ALA A 104 -5.96 -12.53 2.10
N SER A 105 -6.69 -11.86 1.22
CA SER A 105 -7.09 -12.38 -0.10
C SER A 105 -6.74 -11.38 -1.21
N THR A 106 -6.13 -11.87 -2.28
CA THR A 106 -5.87 -11.07 -3.49
C THR A 106 -7.16 -10.61 -4.15
N GLY A 107 -7.13 -9.45 -4.77
CA GLY A 107 -8.26 -8.84 -5.47
C GLY A 107 -8.12 -7.33 -5.57
N ASN A 108 -8.99 -6.72 -6.35
CA ASN A 108 -8.95 -5.28 -6.61
C ASN A 108 -9.46 -4.47 -5.41
N GLY A 109 -9.02 -3.22 -5.35
CA GLY A 109 -9.53 -2.23 -4.42
C GLY A 109 -11.04 -2.03 -4.61
N THR A 110 -11.74 -1.83 -3.51
CA THR A 110 -13.17 -1.54 -3.46
C THR A 110 -13.36 -0.15 -2.88
N ASP A 111 -14.28 0.60 -3.47
CA ASP A 111 -14.63 1.92 -2.95
C ASP A 111 -15.10 1.84 -1.49
N PHE A 112 -14.53 2.71 -0.67
CA PHE A 112 -14.90 2.88 0.75
C PHE A 112 -15.67 4.18 0.97
N GLY A 113 -15.46 5.18 0.13
CA GLY A 113 -16.00 6.52 0.24
C GLY A 113 -14.94 7.60 -0.01
N ASP A 114 -15.20 8.82 0.42
CA ASP A 114 -14.37 9.98 0.09
C ASP A 114 -13.84 10.71 1.32
N LEU A 115 -12.65 11.28 1.16
CA LEU A 115 -12.13 12.32 2.06
C LEU A 115 -12.92 13.62 1.86
N THR A 116 -13.06 14.41 2.90
CA THR A 116 -13.76 15.71 2.84
C THR A 116 -13.02 16.74 1.98
N ASN A 117 -11.75 16.53 1.73
CA ASN A 117 -10.89 17.37 0.89
C ASN A 117 -9.98 16.50 0.01
N THR A 118 -9.34 17.12 -0.98
CA THR A 118 -8.34 16.48 -1.86
C THR A 118 -6.91 16.81 -1.40
N PRO A 119 -6.37 16.19 -0.34
CA PRO A 119 -5.04 16.49 0.16
C PRO A 119 -3.95 16.04 -0.80
N THR A 120 -2.80 16.73 -0.78
CA THR A 120 -1.64 16.37 -1.64
C THR A 120 -0.98 15.07 -1.18
N ALA A 121 -0.87 14.89 0.13
CA ALA A 121 -0.23 13.74 0.74
C ALA A 121 -0.88 13.51 2.11
N PRO A 122 -2.06 12.87 2.16
CA PRO A 122 -2.67 12.53 3.43
C PRO A 122 -1.76 11.55 4.18
N ALA A 123 -1.63 11.72 5.47
CA ALA A 123 -0.96 10.74 6.32
C ALA A 123 -2.01 9.81 6.93
N GLY A 124 -1.73 8.54 6.92
CA GLY A 124 -2.56 7.53 7.59
C GLY A 124 -1.82 6.91 8.76
N THR A 125 -2.55 6.51 9.77
CA THR A 125 -2.03 5.71 10.88
C THR A 125 -2.95 4.53 11.10
N SER A 126 -2.38 3.43 11.55
CA SER A 126 -3.14 2.24 11.87
C SER A 126 -2.90 1.83 13.32
N ASN A 127 -3.94 1.35 13.97
CA ASN A 127 -3.79 0.64 15.22
C ASN A 127 -3.79 -0.86 14.90
N SER A 128 -2.62 -1.42 14.65
CA SER A 128 -2.44 -2.84 14.39
C SER A 128 -2.37 -3.67 15.68
N ASN A 129 -2.77 -3.15 16.82
CA ASN A 129 -2.81 -3.87 18.09
C ASN A 129 -3.93 -4.95 18.11
N ALA A 130 -4.01 -5.77 17.09
CA ALA A 130 -4.81 -6.99 17.11
C ALA A 130 -4.23 -8.07 18.08
N ALA A 131 -3.14 -7.78 18.75
CA ALA A 131 -2.49 -8.66 19.70
C ALA A 131 -2.85 -8.39 21.17
N GLN A 132 -3.78 -7.47 21.44
CA GLN A 132 -4.19 -7.11 22.81
C GLN A 132 -5.71 -7.17 23.02
N GLN A 133 -6.39 -8.17 22.46
CA GLN A 133 -7.76 -8.50 22.90
C GLN A 133 -7.83 -9.99 23.18
#